data_ff7da4095ef3016f0e6d867bff753a5c
#
_entry.id   ff7da4095ef3016f0e6d867bff753a5c
#
_cell.length_a   1.000
_cell.length_b   1.000
_cell.length_c   1.000
_cell.angle_alpha   90.00
_cell.angle_beta   90.00
_cell.angle_gamma   90.00
#
_symmetry.space_group_name_H-M   'P 1'
#
loop_
_entity.id
_entity.type
_entity.pdbx_description
1 polymer ?
#
loop_
_entity_poly.entity_id
_entity_poly.type
_entity_poly.pdbx_seq_one_letter_code
_entity_poly.pdbx_strand_id
1 'polypeptide(L)'
;MTMTAGDADEGRTRTALVTGGTGGMGRVIATKLAADGFDVAVAYVGDVDLADATIGEIKDQGRRGAAFAADIADEGAVSDLFDSIDDHFGRLDVVVHTAGINRPAALTELDLADLDAIHRVNVRGTFVVNQQAARRIRDGGSIVNVSSTMVRVAPPALSAYAASNSAVDTLTRILAKELRGRDITVNAVAPGPTATAAFLNSTPAEEQEQLAALPPLGRLGRPDDIAGVVSFLVGPDGRWVNGQVVYANGGLA
;
A
#
# COMPACT_ATOMS: atom_id res chain seq x y z
N MET A 1 13.30 22.13 -34.04
CA MET A 1 13.57 21.17 -32.95
C MET A 1 12.41 21.32 -31.98
N THR A 2 11.36 20.56 -32.18
CA THR A 2 10.15 20.58 -31.33
C THR A 2 10.44 19.76 -30.11
N MET A 3 10.58 20.40 -28.95
CA MET A 3 10.62 19.69 -27.65
C MET A 3 9.35 18.86 -27.53
N THR A 4 9.49 17.55 -27.39
CA THR A 4 8.38 16.66 -27.11
C THR A 4 7.95 16.87 -25.66
N ALA A 5 6.66 16.63 -25.34
CA ALA A 5 6.11 16.82 -23.99
C ALA A 5 6.86 16.00 -22.90
N GLY A 6 7.75 15.08 -23.28
CA GLY A 6 8.64 14.32 -22.38
C GLY A 6 9.82 15.11 -21.83
N ASP A 7 10.36 16.07 -22.60
CA ASP A 7 11.59 16.79 -22.22
C ASP A 7 11.39 17.84 -21.10
N ALA A 8 10.14 18.23 -20.85
CA ALA A 8 9.82 19.24 -19.81
C ALA A 8 9.66 18.64 -18.40
N ASP A 9 9.68 17.32 -18.23
CA ASP A 9 9.38 16.63 -16.98
C ASP A 9 10.59 15.96 -16.32
N GLU A 10 11.72 15.81 -17.01
CA GLU A 10 12.95 15.14 -16.51
C GLU A 10 13.63 15.84 -15.31
N GLY A 11 13.16 17.01 -14.89
CA GLY A 11 13.70 17.75 -13.73
C GLY A 11 12.75 17.85 -12.53
N ARG A 12 11.50 17.38 -12.65
CA ARG A 12 10.52 17.51 -11.56
C ARG A 12 10.53 16.29 -10.64
N THR A 13 10.56 16.54 -9.33
CA THR A 13 10.45 15.48 -8.33
C THR A 13 9.14 14.69 -8.50
N ARG A 14 9.25 13.36 -8.51
CA ARG A 14 8.10 12.45 -8.53
C ARG A 14 7.34 12.50 -7.21
N THR A 15 6.02 12.34 -7.27
CA THR A 15 5.14 12.34 -6.09
C THR A 15 4.53 10.96 -5.88
N ALA A 16 4.56 10.48 -4.64
CA ALA A 16 3.93 9.24 -4.21
C ALA A 16 2.78 9.52 -3.23
N LEU A 17 1.66 8.83 -3.39
CA LEU A 17 0.62 8.70 -2.37
C LEU A 17 0.77 7.38 -1.63
N VAL A 18 0.76 7.41 -0.30
CA VAL A 18 0.68 6.20 0.54
C VAL A 18 -0.60 6.28 1.38
N THR A 19 -1.59 5.43 1.10
CA THR A 19 -2.78 5.32 1.94
C THR A 19 -2.48 4.42 3.15
N GLY A 20 -3.07 4.73 4.32
CA GLY A 20 -2.67 4.07 5.56
C GLY A 20 -1.22 4.39 5.96
N GLY A 21 -0.71 5.52 5.50
CA GLY A 21 0.70 5.91 5.60
C GLY A 21 1.16 6.31 7.00
N THR A 22 0.29 6.32 8.00
CA THR A 22 0.64 6.49 9.42
C THR A 22 0.76 5.16 10.17
N GLY A 23 0.26 4.07 9.57
CA GLY A 23 0.35 2.72 10.14
C GLY A 23 1.75 2.12 9.99
N GLY A 24 2.03 1.04 10.74
CA GLY A 24 3.36 0.45 10.86
C GLY A 24 4.10 0.19 9.54
N MET A 25 3.48 -0.47 8.55
CA MET A 25 4.10 -0.67 7.23
C MET A 25 4.03 0.61 6.39
N GLY A 26 2.88 1.29 6.36
CA GLY A 26 2.66 2.46 5.52
C GLY A 26 3.63 3.61 5.84
N ARG A 27 3.89 3.86 7.14
CA ARG A 27 4.84 4.87 7.59
C ARG A 27 6.26 4.58 7.09
N VAL A 28 6.73 3.34 7.24
CA VAL A 28 8.08 2.94 6.79
C VAL A 28 8.17 3.00 5.25
N ILE A 29 7.11 2.62 4.54
CA ILE A 29 7.05 2.77 3.08
C ILE A 29 7.12 4.25 2.69
N ALA A 30 6.35 5.13 3.34
CA ALA A 30 6.35 6.56 3.06
C ALA A 30 7.74 7.20 3.26
N THR A 31 8.38 6.89 4.40
CA THR A 31 9.74 7.36 4.72
C THR A 31 10.78 6.80 3.74
N LYS A 32 10.66 5.51 3.36
CA LYS A 32 11.56 4.90 2.36
C LYS A 32 11.42 5.57 0.99
N LEU A 33 10.20 5.85 0.54
CA LEU A 33 9.98 6.56 -0.73
C LEU A 33 10.54 7.98 -0.69
N ALA A 34 10.45 8.67 0.45
CA ALA A 34 11.10 9.96 0.63
C ALA A 34 12.62 9.85 0.50
N ALA A 35 13.25 8.85 1.13
CA ALA A 35 14.68 8.57 0.99
C ALA A 35 15.08 8.22 -0.46
N ASP A 36 14.17 7.62 -1.24
CA ASP A 36 14.36 7.32 -2.67
C ASP A 36 14.15 8.55 -3.58
N GLY A 37 13.82 9.72 -3.00
CA GLY A 37 13.73 10.98 -3.70
C GLY A 37 12.31 11.41 -4.10
N PHE A 38 11.25 10.73 -3.63
CA PHE A 38 9.87 11.15 -3.88
C PHE A 38 9.41 12.22 -2.90
N ASP A 39 8.60 13.16 -3.36
CA ASP A 39 7.69 13.90 -2.50
C ASP A 39 6.53 12.97 -2.11
N VAL A 40 6.03 13.03 -0.88
CA VAL A 40 5.10 12.02 -0.38
C VAL A 40 3.84 12.63 0.21
N ALA A 41 2.69 12.25 -0.34
CA ALA A 41 1.38 12.43 0.27
C ALA A 41 1.04 11.20 1.14
N VAL A 42 0.56 11.42 2.35
CA VAL A 42 0.12 10.38 3.28
C VAL A 42 -1.37 10.53 3.51
N ALA A 43 -2.17 9.49 3.19
CA ALA A 43 -3.57 9.45 3.59
C ALA A 43 -3.74 8.60 4.85
N TYR A 44 -4.54 9.10 5.80
CA TYR A 44 -4.74 8.47 7.10
C TYR A 44 -6.16 8.62 7.64
N VAL A 45 -6.51 7.80 8.62
CA VAL A 45 -7.71 7.94 9.45
C VAL A 45 -7.28 7.90 10.91
N GLY A 46 -7.80 8.82 11.72
CA GLY A 46 -7.63 8.84 13.18
C GLY A 46 -6.51 9.77 13.63
N ASP A 47 -5.39 9.23 14.09
CA ASP A 47 -4.37 9.93 14.86
C ASP A 47 -3.57 10.96 14.05
N VAL A 48 -3.77 12.25 14.34
CA VAL A 48 -3.09 13.39 13.71
C VAL A 48 -1.62 13.46 14.14
N ASP A 49 -1.31 13.11 15.38
CA ASP A 49 0.08 13.19 15.90
C ASP A 49 0.97 12.17 15.15
N LEU A 50 0.43 10.98 14.84
CA LEU A 50 1.14 10.03 13.99
C LEU A 50 1.32 10.53 12.55
N ALA A 51 0.34 11.26 12.03
CA ALA A 51 0.46 11.87 10.71
C ALA A 51 1.55 12.93 10.70
N ASP A 52 1.57 13.83 11.67
CA ASP A 52 2.58 14.87 11.82
C ASP A 52 3.98 14.28 12.01
N ALA A 53 4.11 13.23 12.83
CA ALA A 53 5.37 12.52 12.99
C ALA A 53 5.88 11.92 11.68
N THR A 54 4.98 11.29 10.89
CA THR A 54 5.34 10.71 9.58
C THR A 54 5.79 11.81 8.60
N ILE A 55 5.10 12.96 8.59
CA ILE A 55 5.50 14.10 7.76
C ILE A 55 6.84 14.68 8.21
N GLY A 56 7.12 14.68 9.52
CA GLY A 56 8.44 15.04 10.06
C GLY A 56 9.55 14.16 9.48
N GLU A 57 9.38 12.83 9.53
CA GLU A 57 10.35 11.87 8.97
C GLU A 57 10.57 12.04 7.46
N ILE A 58 9.50 12.34 6.68
CA ILE A 58 9.62 12.63 5.26
C ILE A 58 10.45 13.90 5.02
N LYS A 59 10.21 14.94 5.80
CA LYS A 59 10.96 16.21 5.72
C LYS A 59 12.43 16.03 6.11
N ASP A 60 12.74 15.16 7.07
CA ASP A 60 14.11 14.82 7.47
C ASP A 60 14.90 14.15 6.32
N GLN A 61 14.21 13.52 5.35
CA GLN A 61 14.80 13.03 4.10
C GLN A 61 14.99 14.15 3.05
N GLY A 62 14.71 15.41 3.39
CA GLY A 62 14.81 16.53 2.46
C GLY A 62 13.70 16.58 1.40
N ARG A 63 12.57 15.91 1.64
CA ARG A 63 11.44 15.84 0.69
C ARG A 63 10.23 16.60 1.19
N ARG A 64 9.34 17.00 0.25
CA ARG A 64 8.04 17.55 0.60
C ARG A 64 7.14 16.43 1.12
N GLY A 65 6.44 16.66 2.23
CA GLY A 65 5.45 15.77 2.80
C GLY A 65 4.18 16.51 3.15
N ALA A 66 3.01 15.90 2.88
CA ALA A 66 1.71 16.38 3.31
C ALA A 66 0.81 15.21 3.73
N ALA A 67 0.04 15.41 4.82
CA ALA A 67 -0.90 14.40 5.32
C ALA A 67 -2.34 14.86 5.07
N PHE A 68 -3.19 13.93 4.68
CA PHE A 68 -4.59 14.15 4.36
C PHE A 68 -5.46 13.13 5.09
N ALA A 69 -6.45 13.60 5.86
CA ALA A 69 -7.41 12.71 6.50
C ALA A 69 -8.44 12.23 5.46
N ALA A 70 -8.52 10.91 5.23
CA ALA A 70 -9.45 10.34 4.27
C ALA A 70 -9.81 8.89 4.62
N ASP A 71 -11.09 8.58 4.78
CA ASP A 71 -11.59 7.20 4.79
C ASP A 71 -11.60 6.67 3.36
N ILE A 72 -10.76 5.69 3.07
CA ILE A 72 -10.63 5.13 1.72
C ILE A 72 -11.91 4.45 1.20
N ALA A 73 -12.84 4.11 2.07
CA ALA A 73 -14.12 3.52 1.69
C ALA A 73 -15.22 4.57 1.41
N ASP A 74 -14.91 5.86 1.56
CA ASP A 74 -15.75 6.99 1.17
C ASP A 74 -15.27 7.57 -0.16
N GLU A 75 -16.12 7.51 -1.18
CA GLU A 75 -15.80 7.97 -2.54
C GLU A 75 -15.52 9.47 -2.60
N GLY A 76 -16.29 10.26 -1.84
CA GLY A 76 -16.11 11.72 -1.77
C GLY A 76 -14.77 12.06 -1.13
N ALA A 77 -14.49 11.49 0.06
CA ALA A 77 -13.23 11.71 0.76
C ALA A 77 -12.00 11.30 -0.09
N VAL A 78 -12.10 10.21 -0.86
CA VAL A 78 -11.00 9.80 -1.75
C VAL A 78 -10.89 10.74 -2.95
N SER A 79 -12.00 11.23 -3.53
CA SER A 79 -11.93 12.24 -4.59
C SER A 79 -11.24 13.50 -4.11
N ASP A 80 -11.65 14.03 -2.95
CA ASP A 80 -11.08 15.24 -2.34
C ASP A 80 -9.59 15.05 -1.98
N LEU A 81 -9.20 13.83 -1.55
CA LEU A 81 -7.80 13.46 -1.33
C LEU A 81 -6.96 13.64 -2.60
N PHE A 82 -7.42 13.09 -3.73
CA PHE A 82 -6.68 13.19 -4.98
C PHE A 82 -6.66 14.62 -5.53
N ASP A 83 -7.75 15.39 -5.37
CA ASP A 83 -7.78 16.82 -5.70
C ASP A 83 -6.76 17.60 -4.86
N SER A 84 -6.70 17.34 -3.55
CA SER A 84 -5.73 17.96 -2.64
C SER A 84 -4.28 17.62 -2.99
N ILE A 85 -4.01 16.41 -3.47
CA ILE A 85 -2.67 16.00 -3.94
C ILE A 85 -2.31 16.77 -5.21
N ASP A 86 -3.23 16.89 -6.16
CA ASP A 86 -3.01 17.66 -7.39
C ASP A 86 -2.73 19.14 -7.07
N ASP A 87 -3.50 19.74 -6.16
CA ASP A 87 -3.31 21.12 -5.72
C ASP A 87 -1.97 21.35 -5.00
N HIS A 88 -1.57 20.40 -4.14
CA HIS A 88 -0.38 20.54 -3.29
C HIS A 88 0.93 20.22 -4.03
N PHE A 89 0.94 19.16 -4.84
CA PHE A 89 2.15 18.64 -5.49
C PHE A 89 2.17 18.91 -7.00
N GLY A 90 1.02 19.05 -7.64
CA GLY A 90 0.87 19.29 -9.07
C GLY A 90 1.12 18.08 -9.94
N ARG A 91 1.34 16.89 -9.34
CA ARG A 91 1.54 15.61 -10.03
C ARG A 91 1.37 14.42 -9.09
N LEU A 92 1.04 13.26 -9.66
CA LEU A 92 1.03 11.98 -8.95
C LEU A 92 1.65 10.91 -9.85
N ASP A 93 2.70 10.25 -9.38
CA ASP A 93 3.46 9.25 -10.13
C ASP A 93 3.38 7.86 -9.54
N VAL A 94 3.14 7.76 -8.24
CA VAL A 94 3.09 6.50 -7.50
C VAL A 94 1.91 6.50 -6.56
N VAL A 95 1.17 5.39 -6.52
CA VAL A 95 0.17 5.10 -5.48
C VAL A 95 0.53 3.80 -4.80
N VAL A 96 0.75 3.85 -3.48
CA VAL A 96 0.91 2.66 -2.63
C VAL A 96 -0.28 2.55 -1.70
N HIS A 97 -1.11 1.53 -1.92
CA HIS A 97 -2.31 1.31 -1.14
C HIS A 97 -2.03 0.27 -0.04
N THR A 98 -1.89 0.73 1.21
CA THR A 98 -1.61 -0.14 2.36
C THR A 98 -2.76 -0.22 3.36
N ALA A 99 -3.78 0.62 3.23
CA ALA A 99 -4.89 0.67 4.16
C ALA A 99 -5.72 -0.61 4.12
N GLY A 100 -5.96 -1.20 5.27
CA GLY A 100 -6.78 -2.40 5.42
C GLY A 100 -6.99 -2.75 6.89
N ILE A 101 -8.01 -3.56 7.16
CA ILE A 101 -8.35 -4.07 8.49
C ILE A 101 -8.41 -5.59 8.50
N ASN A 102 -8.18 -6.17 9.67
CA ASN A 102 -8.35 -7.60 9.91
C ASN A 102 -9.17 -7.81 11.19
N ARG A 103 -10.09 -8.77 11.17
CA ARG A 103 -10.91 -9.21 12.31
C ARG A 103 -10.98 -10.73 12.28
N PRO A 104 -10.05 -11.41 12.95
CA PRO A 104 -9.99 -12.88 12.93
C PRO A 104 -11.18 -13.51 13.64
N ALA A 105 -11.86 -14.43 12.98
CA ALA A 105 -12.92 -15.25 13.57
C ALA A 105 -13.07 -16.56 12.78
N ALA A 106 -13.36 -17.67 13.46
CA ALA A 106 -13.78 -18.89 12.78
C ALA A 106 -15.07 -18.61 11.99
N LEU A 107 -15.24 -19.23 10.83
CA LEU A 107 -16.39 -18.95 9.97
C LEU A 107 -17.75 -19.17 10.68
N THR A 108 -17.81 -20.13 11.59
CA THR A 108 -19.01 -20.42 12.41
C THR A 108 -19.31 -19.35 13.46
N GLU A 109 -18.36 -18.48 13.76
CA GLU A 109 -18.44 -17.45 14.81
C GLU A 109 -18.28 -16.04 14.23
N LEU A 110 -18.05 -15.93 12.91
CA LEU A 110 -17.84 -14.66 12.24
C LEU A 110 -19.11 -13.80 12.30
N ASP A 111 -19.01 -12.63 12.95
CA ASP A 111 -20.07 -11.62 12.85
C ASP A 111 -20.11 -11.06 11.41
N LEU A 112 -21.30 -11.06 10.81
CA LEU A 112 -21.48 -10.51 9.47
C LEU A 112 -21.23 -8.99 9.41
N ALA A 113 -21.38 -8.27 10.52
CA ALA A 113 -20.98 -6.86 10.60
C ALA A 113 -19.45 -6.69 10.47
N ASP A 114 -18.67 -7.63 10.97
CA ASP A 114 -17.22 -7.65 10.79
C ASP A 114 -16.83 -8.01 9.35
N LEU A 115 -17.55 -8.95 8.72
CA LEU A 115 -17.41 -9.24 7.30
C LEU A 115 -17.69 -8.00 6.44
N ASP A 116 -18.79 -7.30 6.71
CA ASP A 116 -19.17 -6.07 5.99
C ASP A 116 -18.11 -4.96 6.18
N ALA A 117 -17.59 -4.80 7.40
CA ALA A 117 -16.52 -3.84 7.68
C ALA A 117 -15.24 -4.16 6.91
N ILE A 118 -14.80 -5.44 6.89
CA ILE A 118 -13.65 -5.88 6.11
C ILE A 118 -13.89 -5.63 4.62
N HIS A 119 -15.03 -6.00 4.07
CA HIS A 119 -15.34 -5.79 2.65
C HIS A 119 -15.42 -4.30 2.31
N ARG A 120 -16.02 -3.48 3.19
CA ARG A 120 -16.11 -2.04 2.99
C ARG A 120 -14.71 -1.41 2.88
N VAL A 121 -13.80 -1.75 3.77
CA VAL A 121 -12.46 -1.16 3.79
C VAL A 121 -11.54 -1.84 2.76
N ASN A 122 -11.36 -3.17 2.86
CA ASN A 122 -10.31 -3.86 2.10
C ASN A 122 -10.69 -4.07 0.63
N VAL A 123 -11.98 -4.25 0.31
CA VAL A 123 -12.43 -4.47 -1.07
C VAL A 123 -12.87 -3.15 -1.68
N ARG A 124 -13.98 -2.58 -1.19
CA ARG A 124 -14.53 -1.34 -1.77
C ARG A 124 -13.52 -0.20 -1.72
N GLY A 125 -12.84 0.01 -0.59
CA GLY A 125 -11.82 1.04 -0.45
C GLY A 125 -10.68 0.87 -1.45
N THR A 126 -10.20 -0.37 -1.65
CA THR A 126 -9.18 -0.65 -2.68
C THR A 126 -9.67 -0.31 -4.09
N PHE A 127 -10.92 -0.64 -4.44
CA PHE A 127 -11.49 -0.27 -5.74
C PHE A 127 -11.59 1.24 -5.91
N VAL A 128 -12.06 1.97 -4.90
CA VAL A 128 -12.19 3.45 -4.94
C VAL A 128 -10.82 4.11 -5.14
N VAL A 129 -9.82 3.72 -4.34
CA VAL A 129 -8.46 4.27 -4.46
C VAL A 129 -7.84 3.95 -5.82
N ASN A 130 -7.92 2.68 -6.28
CA ASN A 130 -7.33 2.29 -7.56
C ASN A 130 -8.05 2.93 -8.75
N GLN A 131 -9.37 3.17 -8.66
CA GLN A 131 -10.12 3.88 -9.70
C GLN A 131 -9.65 5.33 -9.84
N GLN A 132 -9.48 6.05 -8.73
CA GLN A 132 -8.96 7.41 -8.75
C GLN A 132 -7.49 7.43 -9.22
N ALA A 133 -6.67 6.49 -8.73
CA ALA A 133 -5.30 6.32 -9.19
C ALA A 133 -5.23 6.12 -10.71
N ALA A 134 -6.00 5.18 -11.26
CA ALA A 134 -6.03 4.91 -12.69
C ALA A 134 -6.39 6.12 -13.56
N ARG A 135 -7.27 7.00 -13.04
CA ARG A 135 -7.70 8.22 -13.74
C ARG A 135 -6.66 9.35 -13.70
N ARG A 136 -5.91 9.46 -12.59
CA ARG A 136 -5.12 10.67 -12.27
C ARG A 136 -3.60 10.45 -12.26
N ILE A 137 -3.14 9.20 -12.11
CA ILE A 137 -1.71 8.89 -12.15
C ILE A 137 -1.14 9.19 -13.53
N ARG A 138 0.05 9.74 -13.56
CA ARG A 138 0.75 10.06 -14.81
C ARG A 138 1.16 8.79 -15.56
N ASP A 139 1.25 8.90 -16.88
CA ASP A 139 1.85 7.85 -17.71
C ASP A 139 3.30 7.62 -17.27
N GLY A 140 3.75 6.38 -17.28
CA GLY A 140 5.03 5.99 -16.70
C GLY A 140 5.00 5.81 -15.17
N GLY A 141 3.83 5.90 -14.55
CA GLY A 141 3.64 5.74 -13.10
C GLY A 141 3.61 4.30 -12.60
N SER A 142 3.37 4.12 -11.30
CA SER A 142 3.28 2.80 -10.66
C SER A 142 2.20 2.76 -9.58
N ILE A 143 1.40 1.70 -9.57
CA ILE A 143 0.43 1.40 -8.51
C ILE A 143 0.88 0.13 -7.81
N VAL A 144 1.00 0.18 -6.48
CA VAL A 144 1.34 -0.98 -5.66
C VAL A 144 0.26 -1.16 -4.59
N ASN A 145 -0.45 -2.28 -4.65
CA ASN A 145 -1.42 -2.67 -3.63
C ASN A 145 -0.75 -3.57 -2.59
N VAL A 146 -1.07 -3.41 -1.31
CA VAL A 146 -0.66 -4.37 -0.29
C VAL A 146 -1.77 -5.41 -0.13
N SER A 147 -1.42 -6.65 -0.42
CA SER A 147 -2.23 -7.86 -0.23
C SER A 147 -1.74 -8.61 1.01
N SER A 148 -1.85 -9.95 1.03
CA SER A 148 -1.40 -10.77 2.15
C SER A 148 -0.99 -12.18 1.70
N THR A 149 0.06 -12.72 2.32
CA THR A 149 0.42 -14.15 2.20
C THR A 149 -0.70 -15.07 2.69
N MET A 150 -1.62 -14.58 3.52
CA MET A 150 -2.75 -15.37 4.03
C MET A 150 -3.69 -15.86 2.92
N VAL A 151 -3.65 -15.26 1.74
CA VAL A 151 -4.35 -15.78 0.54
C VAL A 151 -3.85 -17.19 0.16
N ARG A 152 -2.55 -17.46 0.30
CA ARG A 152 -1.95 -18.77 -0.01
C ARG A 152 -1.92 -19.72 1.17
N VAL A 153 -1.55 -19.24 2.35
CA VAL A 153 -1.46 -20.08 3.56
C VAL A 153 -2.83 -20.55 4.02
N ALA A 154 -3.87 -19.72 3.81
CA ALA A 154 -5.26 -19.99 4.14
C ALA A 154 -5.48 -20.56 5.57
N PRO A 155 -4.94 -19.91 6.62
CA PRO A 155 -5.07 -20.42 7.95
C PRO A 155 -6.51 -20.29 8.46
N PRO A 156 -6.94 -21.14 9.43
CA PRO A 156 -8.23 -20.97 10.09
C PRO A 156 -8.43 -19.55 10.65
N ALA A 157 -9.67 -19.16 10.83
CA ALA A 157 -10.12 -17.86 11.37
C ALA A 157 -9.80 -16.62 10.51
N LEU A 158 -9.21 -16.75 9.32
CA LEU A 158 -8.90 -15.62 8.42
C LEU A 158 -9.69 -15.63 7.12
N SER A 159 -10.83 -16.33 7.04
CA SER A 159 -11.60 -16.49 5.80
C SER A 159 -12.01 -15.16 5.16
N ALA A 160 -12.59 -14.23 5.92
CA ALA A 160 -13.02 -12.91 5.42
C ALA A 160 -11.82 -12.05 4.97
N TYR A 161 -10.75 -12.05 5.76
CA TYR A 161 -9.53 -11.31 5.45
C TYR A 161 -8.82 -11.87 4.21
N ALA A 162 -8.62 -13.19 4.11
CA ALA A 162 -7.99 -13.81 2.96
C ALA A 162 -8.82 -13.61 1.67
N ALA A 163 -10.15 -13.73 1.77
CA ALA A 163 -11.05 -13.45 0.64
C ALA A 163 -10.93 -12.00 0.16
N SER A 164 -10.89 -11.02 1.08
CA SER A 164 -10.73 -9.61 0.72
C SER A 164 -9.39 -9.34 0.01
N ASN A 165 -8.29 -9.95 0.45
CA ASN A 165 -6.99 -9.83 -0.20
C ASN A 165 -6.92 -10.55 -1.55
N SER A 166 -7.68 -11.65 -1.74
CA SER A 166 -7.82 -12.30 -3.05
C SER A 166 -8.47 -11.36 -4.09
N ALA A 167 -9.42 -10.51 -3.65
CA ALA A 167 -9.98 -9.47 -4.50
C ALA A 167 -8.93 -8.43 -4.93
N VAL A 168 -8.03 -8.03 -4.02
CA VAL A 168 -6.90 -7.12 -4.31
C VAL A 168 -5.97 -7.74 -5.35
N ASP A 169 -5.60 -9.03 -5.19
CA ASP A 169 -4.76 -9.76 -6.15
C ASP A 169 -5.37 -9.80 -7.55
N THR A 170 -6.68 -10.03 -7.62
CA THR A 170 -7.42 -10.11 -8.89
C THR A 170 -7.52 -8.73 -9.54
N LEU A 171 -7.91 -7.70 -8.79
CA LEU A 171 -7.96 -6.31 -9.26
C LEU A 171 -6.61 -5.87 -9.84
N THR A 172 -5.51 -6.15 -9.14
CA THR A 172 -4.15 -5.82 -9.56
C THR A 172 -3.84 -6.36 -10.97
N ARG A 173 -4.15 -7.65 -11.21
CA ARG A 173 -3.91 -8.29 -12.52
C ARG A 173 -4.78 -7.73 -13.63
N ILE A 174 -6.02 -7.35 -13.32
CA ILE A 174 -6.95 -6.77 -14.29
C ILE A 174 -6.51 -5.35 -14.62
N LEU A 175 -6.27 -4.51 -13.62
CA LEU A 175 -5.93 -3.10 -13.81
C LEU A 175 -4.62 -2.93 -14.58
N ALA A 176 -3.63 -3.81 -14.36
CA ALA A 176 -2.40 -3.84 -15.15
C ALA A 176 -2.64 -3.99 -16.65
N LYS A 177 -3.71 -4.71 -17.05
CA LYS A 177 -4.09 -4.90 -18.46
C LYS A 177 -4.92 -3.74 -18.99
N GLU A 178 -5.78 -3.16 -18.16
CA GLU A 178 -6.65 -2.02 -18.52
C GLU A 178 -5.85 -0.74 -18.77
N LEU A 179 -4.71 -0.56 -18.08
CA LEU A 179 -3.82 0.59 -18.26
C LEU A 179 -2.81 0.42 -19.41
N ARG A 180 -3.03 -0.55 -20.30
CA ARG A 180 -2.21 -0.74 -21.50
C ARG A 180 -2.05 0.56 -22.30
N GLY A 181 -0.82 0.84 -22.72
CA GLY A 181 -0.47 2.02 -23.54
C GLY A 181 -0.11 3.27 -22.73
N ARG A 182 -0.29 3.23 -21.39
CA ARG A 182 0.07 4.32 -20.50
C ARG A 182 1.42 4.12 -19.81
N ASP A 183 2.12 3.05 -20.08
CA ASP A 183 3.37 2.65 -19.41
C ASP A 183 3.27 2.67 -17.87
N ILE A 184 2.11 2.33 -17.32
CA ILE A 184 1.86 2.24 -15.88
C ILE A 184 2.00 0.78 -15.43
N THR A 185 2.77 0.54 -14.36
CA THR A 185 2.82 -0.76 -13.72
C THR A 185 1.83 -0.85 -12.56
N VAL A 186 1.16 -2.00 -12.43
CA VAL A 186 0.26 -2.30 -11.31
C VAL A 186 0.65 -3.63 -10.71
N ASN A 187 1.11 -3.63 -9.46
CA ASN A 187 1.53 -4.84 -8.77
C ASN A 187 0.92 -4.92 -7.37
N ALA A 188 0.94 -6.09 -6.77
CA ALA A 188 0.64 -6.28 -5.37
C ALA A 188 1.88 -6.82 -4.63
N VAL A 189 2.06 -6.38 -3.40
CA VAL A 189 3.00 -7.00 -2.44
C VAL A 189 2.17 -7.77 -1.42
N ALA A 190 2.52 -9.03 -1.18
CA ALA A 190 1.86 -9.91 -0.22
C ALA A 190 2.82 -10.21 0.96
N PRO A 191 2.78 -9.41 2.03
CA PRO A 191 3.61 -9.63 3.21
C PRO A 191 3.29 -10.93 3.94
N GLY A 192 4.30 -11.54 4.55
CA GLY A 192 4.14 -12.49 5.64
C GLY A 192 3.86 -11.79 6.98
N PRO A 193 3.82 -12.55 8.10
CA PRO A 193 3.75 -11.96 9.43
C PRO A 193 4.87 -10.94 9.62
N THR A 194 4.49 -9.69 9.88
CA THR A 194 5.42 -8.55 9.91
C THR A 194 5.33 -7.84 11.26
N ALA A 195 6.47 -7.59 11.88
CA ALA A 195 6.63 -6.98 13.21
C ALA A 195 6.29 -5.47 13.18
N THR A 196 5.04 -5.12 12.91
CA THR A 196 4.52 -3.76 13.10
C THR A 196 4.18 -3.52 14.57
N ALA A 197 4.19 -2.27 15.03
CA ALA A 197 3.80 -1.94 16.40
C ALA A 197 2.40 -2.47 16.74
N ALA A 198 1.44 -2.35 15.83
CA ALA A 198 0.09 -2.87 16.03
C ALA A 198 0.09 -4.40 16.21
N PHE A 199 0.83 -5.14 15.39
CA PHE A 199 0.97 -6.59 15.50
C PHE A 199 1.63 -7.00 16.82
N LEU A 200 2.76 -6.38 17.17
CA LEU A 200 3.50 -6.70 18.40
C LEU A 200 2.69 -6.41 19.66
N ASN A 201 1.90 -5.35 19.67
CA ASN A 201 1.06 -4.98 20.81
C ASN A 201 -0.20 -5.84 20.96
N SER A 202 -0.72 -6.40 19.86
CA SER A 202 -1.96 -7.18 19.87
C SER A 202 -1.75 -8.70 19.93
N THR A 203 -0.54 -9.19 19.67
CA THR A 203 -0.22 -10.62 19.56
C THR A 203 0.62 -11.06 20.77
N PRO A 204 0.23 -12.11 21.51
CA PRO A 204 1.03 -12.65 22.61
C PRO A 204 2.44 -13.08 22.17
N ALA A 205 3.44 -12.94 23.04
CA ALA A 205 4.84 -13.23 22.71
C ALA A 205 5.06 -14.68 22.21
N GLU A 206 4.38 -15.65 22.81
CA GLU A 206 4.45 -17.06 22.38
C GLU A 206 3.95 -17.24 20.95
N GLU A 207 2.85 -16.57 20.57
CA GLU A 207 2.32 -16.60 19.22
C GLU A 207 3.26 -15.87 18.24
N GLN A 208 3.89 -14.77 18.67
CA GLN A 208 4.92 -14.09 17.85
C GLN A 208 6.09 -15.03 17.54
N GLU A 209 6.57 -15.81 18.53
CA GLU A 209 7.65 -16.80 18.35
C GLU A 209 7.22 -17.92 17.38
N GLN A 210 6.00 -18.45 17.54
CA GLN A 210 5.44 -19.45 16.63
C GLN A 210 5.36 -18.93 15.20
N LEU A 211 4.84 -17.72 14.99
CA LEU A 211 4.75 -17.08 13.67
C LEU A 211 6.13 -16.77 13.08
N ALA A 212 7.12 -16.42 13.90
CA ALA A 212 8.49 -16.18 13.48
C ALA A 212 9.21 -17.47 13.00
N ALA A 213 8.83 -18.61 13.53
CA ALA A 213 9.39 -19.91 13.17
C ALA A 213 8.84 -20.47 11.84
N LEU A 214 7.69 -19.98 11.36
CA LEU A 214 7.06 -20.50 10.14
C LEU A 214 7.85 -20.21 8.85
N PRO A 215 8.34 -18.99 8.61
CA PRO A 215 9.14 -18.71 7.42
C PRO A 215 10.50 -19.44 7.48
N PRO A 216 11.00 -20.01 6.36
CA PRO A 216 12.37 -20.54 6.28
C PRO A 216 13.48 -19.59 6.74
N LEU A 217 13.27 -18.28 6.66
CA LEU A 217 14.22 -17.28 7.18
C LEU A 217 14.20 -17.16 8.73
N GLY A 218 13.32 -17.90 9.44
CA GLY A 218 13.31 -18.04 10.89
C GLY A 218 13.04 -16.76 11.68
N ARG A 219 12.33 -15.80 11.09
CA ARG A 219 11.96 -14.54 11.74
C ARG A 219 10.67 -13.93 11.18
N LEU A 220 10.06 -13.06 11.96
CA LEU A 220 9.06 -12.14 11.42
C LEU A 220 9.68 -11.22 10.35
N GLY A 221 8.88 -10.84 9.37
CA GLY A 221 9.22 -9.73 8.48
C GLY A 221 9.36 -8.43 9.26
N ARG A 222 10.18 -7.51 8.77
CA ARG A 222 10.24 -6.13 9.25
C ARG A 222 9.49 -5.25 8.27
N PRO A 223 8.90 -4.11 8.70
CA PRO A 223 8.33 -3.14 7.77
C PRO A 223 9.29 -2.74 6.65
N ASP A 224 10.60 -2.65 6.93
CA ASP A 224 11.65 -2.37 5.94
C ASP A 224 11.79 -3.45 4.87
N ASP A 225 11.57 -4.73 5.20
CA ASP A 225 11.59 -5.82 4.20
C ASP A 225 10.49 -5.58 3.14
N ILE A 226 9.35 -5.04 3.55
CA ILE A 226 8.23 -4.73 2.66
C ILE A 226 8.48 -3.43 1.90
N ALA A 227 8.98 -2.40 2.58
CA ALA A 227 9.31 -1.12 1.98
C ALA A 227 10.38 -1.27 0.88
N GLY A 228 11.37 -2.16 1.06
CA GLY A 228 12.37 -2.48 0.05
C GLY A 228 11.76 -3.07 -1.23
N VAL A 229 10.77 -3.96 -1.11
CA VAL A 229 10.05 -4.52 -2.27
C VAL A 229 9.20 -3.45 -2.97
N VAL A 230 8.51 -2.60 -2.21
CA VAL A 230 7.74 -1.48 -2.79
C VAL A 230 8.68 -0.53 -3.53
N SER A 231 9.79 -0.13 -2.93
CA SER A 231 10.82 0.73 -3.52
C SER A 231 11.32 0.17 -4.86
N PHE A 232 11.64 -1.12 -4.92
CA PHE A 232 12.00 -1.80 -6.16
C PHE A 232 10.90 -1.71 -7.22
N LEU A 233 9.64 -2.02 -6.86
CA LEU A 233 8.52 -2.04 -7.81
C LEU A 233 8.19 -0.68 -8.41
N VAL A 234 8.42 0.42 -7.68
CA VAL A 234 8.16 1.79 -8.15
C VAL A 234 9.42 2.46 -8.74
N GLY A 235 10.57 1.82 -8.56
CA GLY A 235 11.86 2.26 -9.08
C GLY A 235 12.10 1.85 -10.54
N PRO A 236 13.21 2.29 -11.14
CA PRO A 236 13.56 1.98 -12.52
C PRO A 236 13.74 0.47 -12.76
N ASP A 237 14.27 -0.27 -11.80
CA ASP A 237 14.54 -1.71 -11.92
C ASP A 237 13.27 -2.56 -11.91
N GLY A 238 12.15 -2.03 -11.38
CA GLY A 238 10.85 -2.69 -11.33
C GLY A 238 10.01 -2.55 -12.60
N ARG A 239 10.42 -1.79 -13.60
CA ARG A 239 9.59 -1.40 -14.76
C ARG A 239 9.07 -2.56 -15.61
N TRP A 240 9.73 -3.72 -15.61
CA TRP A 240 9.26 -4.91 -16.33
C TRP A 240 8.41 -5.86 -15.46
N VAL A 241 8.20 -5.51 -14.17
CA VAL A 241 7.30 -6.24 -13.27
C VAL A 241 5.92 -5.59 -13.32
N ASN A 242 4.94 -6.27 -13.92
CA ASN A 242 3.58 -5.75 -14.07
C ASN A 242 2.54 -6.86 -13.95
N GLY A 243 1.44 -6.59 -13.24
CA GLY A 243 0.36 -7.54 -12.98
C GLY A 243 0.74 -8.68 -12.02
N GLN A 244 1.80 -8.51 -11.21
CA GLN A 244 2.30 -9.55 -10.33
C GLN A 244 1.85 -9.37 -8.89
N VAL A 245 1.76 -10.50 -8.16
CA VAL A 245 1.67 -10.55 -6.71
C VAL A 245 3.01 -11.04 -6.19
N VAL A 246 3.78 -10.14 -5.58
CA VAL A 246 5.13 -10.41 -5.07
C VAL A 246 5.03 -10.79 -3.59
N TYR A 247 5.35 -12.03 -3.27
CA TYR A 247 5.31 -12.53 -1.88
C TYR A 247 6.59 -12.14 -1.14
N ALA A 248 6.46 -11.19 -0.21
CA ALA A 248 7.53 -10.75 0.69
C ALA A 248 7.32 -11.38 2.07
N ASN A 249 7.63 -12.67 2.23
CA ASN A 249 7.19 -13.48 3.36
C ASN A 249 8.25 -14.42 3.96
N GLY A 250 9.52 -14.26 3.58
CA GLY A 250 10.60 -15.10 4.08
C GLY A 250 10.55 -16.56 3.63
N GLY A 251 9.79 -16.87 2.58
CA GLY A 251 9.61 -18.22 2.03
C GLY A 251 8.43 -18.99 2.67
N LEU A 252 7.51 -18.31 3.38
CA LEU A 252 6.39 -18.94 4.08
C LEU A 252 5.39 -19.63 3.12
N ALA A 253 5.21 -19.11 1.90
CA ALA A 253 4.27 -19.67 0.90
C ALA A 253 4.64 -19.29 -0.54
#